data_985a8ff5fe7033bdbe7f73cd3dd342ec
#
_entry.id   985a8ff5fe7033bdbe7f73cd3dd342ec
#
_cell.length_a   1.000
_cell.length_b   1.000
_cell.length_c   1.000
_cell.angle_alpha   90.00
_cell.angle_beta   90.00
_cell.angle_gamma   90.00
#
_symmetry.space_group_name_H-M   'P 1'
#
loop_
_entity.id
_entity.type
_entity.pdbx_description
1 polymer ?
#
loop_
_entity_poly.entity_id
_entity_poly.type
_entity_poly.pdbx_seq_one_letter_code
_entity_poly.pdbx_strand_id
1 'polypeptide(L)'
;MFSVLFSLMLVLSRHIINNDADRTTLESTYFTDVHLIDLAAWILIAVLIYVIVSHIPVLRKDMFYGKDRESACLPQLFICWGVIIICYLPYIFSYWPGGVYSDTMNSIWIALGDDAMTTHEPIGYTLLWKLMYAIGGGNLEPGNYGGINLFTIMQCLGFSGLYAAFINWNYRRGLKRSVTVALTLIFALVPIFPFWAISLWKDAVFGIIIFLYSWFIFCMLERVHGGSLGIRALIIYILLSILVVFFRNNGIYVMIFTSVILLISLWRNKDIRKKLGIATLAMIIGCLLIEHPLFDLLGFNVDTAVESMALPIEQTGYIISTDGNLSESDIEVLSSIMPIETWKEVYSPVNVDYMKFDGSFDRDYFNNNIGEFFKTYLHICLKNPVKALKGYLLGTIGFWDVFEETGNAYICPESIAWTGVYQGDWFSYYTGFSFRELVYPRHYISAAVCVWVMLLSVLLALGFRKGERWRCLPMMPALGVWITIMLAVPLAFSFRYVFAVFLCIPVYLVCLVQNNGVMES
;
A
#
# COMPACT_ATOMS: atom_id res chain seq x y z
N MET A 1 1.38 23.28 -7.79
CA MET A 1 2.12 22.02 -7.87
C MET A 1 1.21 20.82 -8.23
N PHE A 2 0.16 20.52 -7.46
CA PHE A 2 -0.77 19.42 -7.77
C PHE A 2 -1.33 19.50 -9.20
N SER A 3 -1.95 20.63 -9.57
CA SER A 3 -2.53 20.86 -10.90
C SER A 3 -1.53 20.64 -12.03
N VAL A 4 -0.29 21.06 -11.84
CA VAL A 4 0.78 20.91 -12.84
C VAL A 4 1.19 19.45 -13.01
N LEU A 5 1.38 18.72 -11.92
CA LEU A 5 1.76 17.31 -11.97
C LEU A 5 0.61 16.42 -12.45
N PHE A 6 -0.59 16.63 -11.91
CA PHE A 6 -1.74 15.82 -12.28
C PHE A 6 -2.14 16.02 -13.75
N SER A 7 -2.15 17.27 -14.24
CA SER A 7 -2.41 17.54 -15.65
C SER A 7 -1.34 16.98 -16.59
N LEU A 8 -0.06 17.00 -16.16
CA LEU A 8 1.01 16.35 -16.91
C LEU A 8 0.74 14.86 -17.09
N MET A 9 0.37 14.16 -16.00
CA MET A 9 0.05 12.73 -16.06
C MET A 9 -1.18 12.46 -16.93
N LEU A 10 -2.23 13.31 -16.85
CA LEU A 10 -3.40 13.19 -17.74
C LEU A 10 -3.05 13.33 -19.22
N VAL A 11 -2.10 14.20 -19.55
CA VAL A 11 -1.64 14.35 -20.93
C VAL A 11 -0.79 13.15 -21.35
N LEU A 12 0.12 12.68 -20.49
CA LEU A 12 0.95 11.51 -20.76
C LEU A 12 0.12 10.23 -20.94
N SER A 13 -0.97 10.07 -20.16
CA SER A 13 -1.90 8.93 -20.31
C SER A 13 -2.45 8.80 -21.75
N ARG A 14 -2.66 9.91 -22.46
CA ARG A 14 -3.15 9.90 -23.83
C ARG A 14 -2.16 9.34 -24.85
N HIS A 15 -0.88 9.31 -24.48
CA HIS A 15 0.21 8.78 -25.31
C HIS A 15 0.51 7.31 -25.03
N ILE A 16 -0.22 6.69 -24.12
CA ILE A 16 -0.10 5.27 -23.80
C ILE A 16 -1.13 4.51 -24.63
N ILE A 17 -0.63 3.60 -25.46
CA ILE A 17 -1.47 2.72 -26.27
C ILE A 17 -1.26 1.30 -25.78
N ASN A 18 -2.36 0.61 -25.50
CA ASN A 18 -2.40 -0.81 -25.22
C ASN A 18 -3.08 -1.55 -26.39
N ASN A 19 -2.35 -2.46 -27.01
CA ASN A 19 -2.83 -3.26 -28.15
C ASN A 19 -3.43 -4.60 -27.72
N ASP A 20 -3.44 -4.92 -26.43
CA ASP A 20 -4.02 -6.18 -25.95
C ASP A 20 -5.54 -6.18 -26.17
N ALA A 21 -6.02 -7.23 -26.83
CA ALA A 21 -7.44 -7.36 -27.20
C ALA A 21 -8.37 -7.33 -25.98
N ASP A 22 -7.90 -7.84 -24.85
CA ASP A 22 -8.67 -7.96 -23.61
C ASP A 22 -8.42 -6.82 -22.62
N ARG A 23 -7.41 -5.96 -22.87
CA ARG A 23 -6.93 -4.91 -21.94
C ARG A 23 -6.70 -5.39 -20.50
N THR A 24 -6.59 -6.69 -20.32
CA THR A 24 -6.42 -7.35 -19.01
C THR A 24 -4.96 -7.43 -18.60
N THR A 25 -4.06 -7.39 -19.58
CA THR A 25 -2.61 -7.31 -19.42
C THR A 25 -2.14 -6.02 -20.07
N LEU A 26 -1.07 -5.42 -19.61
CA LEU A 26 -0.47 -4.25 -20.23
C LEU A 26 0.80 -4.64 -21.00
N GLU A 27 0.91 -5.89 -21.44
CA GLU A 27 2.13 -6.44 -22.07
C GLU A 27 2.46 -5.79 -23.41
N SER A 28 1.43 -5.41 -24.18
CA SER A 28 1.60 -4.70 -25.46
C SER A 28 1.51 -3.18 -25.34
N THR A 29 1.81 -2.63 -24.17
CA THR A 29 1.71 -1.19 -23.93
C THR A 29 2.96 -0.45 -24.36
N TYR A 30 2.79 0.66 -25.06
CA TYR A 30 3.90 1.52 -25.49
C TYR A 30 3.53 3.01 -25.49
N PHE A 31 4.54 3.86 -25.50
CA PHE A 31 4.36 5.31 -25.64
C PHE A 31 4.46 5.76 -27.08
N THR A 32 3.50 6.59 -27.49
CA THR A 32 3.59 7.39 -28.72
C THR A 32 4.42 8.65 -28.50
N ASP A 33 4.73 9.37 -29.57
CA ASP A 33 5.49 10.61 -29.49
C ASP A 33 4.62 11.76 -28.96
N VAL A 34 5.24 12.59 -28.12
CA VAL A 34 4.62 13.81 -27.56
C VAL A 34 4.86 14.98 -28.51
N HIS A 35 3.82 15.74 -28.82
CA HIS A 35 3.84 16.86 -29.77
C HIS A 35 3.69 18.21 -29.06
N LEU A 36 3.98 19.30 -29.77
CA LEU A 36 3.83 20.66 -29.21
C LEU A 36 2.39 21.00 -28.78
N ILE A 37 1.39 20.39 -29.41
CA ILE A 37 -0.01 20.57 -29.04
C ILE A 37 -0.29 20.02 -27.64
N ASP A 38 0.42 18.99 -27.21
CA ASP A 38 0.28 18.38 -25.89
C ASP A 38 0.78 19.32 -24.80
N LEU A 39 1.79 20.14 -25.08
CA LEU A 39 2.22 21.19 -24.17
C LEU A 39 1.12 22.24 -23.94
N ALA A 40 0.42 22.63 -25.00
CA ALA A 40 -0.70 23.56 -24.89
C ALA A 40 -1.87 22.93 -24.11
N ALA A 41 -2.19 21.65 -24.40
CA ALA A 41 -3.19 20.90 -23.66
C ALA A 41 -2.83 20.78 -22.17
N TRP A 42 -1.58 20.46 -21.86
CA TRP A 42 -1.08 20.40 -20.49
C TRP A 42 -1.29 21.71 -19.73
N ILE A 43 -0.89 22.85 -20.30
CA ILE A 43 -1.05 24.18 -19.68
C ILE A 43 -2.54 24.47 -19.43
N LEU A 44 -3.41 24.22 -20.44
CA LEU A 44 -4.84 24.47 -20.32
C LEU A 44 -5.47 23.63 -19.20
N ILE A 45 -5.18 22.31 -19.18
CA ILE A 45 -5.68 21.39 -18.16
C ILE A 45 -5.13 21.77 -16.79
N ALA A 46 -3.86 22.18 -16.66
CA ALA A 46 -3.27 22.63 -15.42
C ALA A 46 -4.00 23.85 -14.82
N VAL A 47 -4.34 24.82 -15.68
CA VAL A 47 -5.13 25.99 -15.27
C VAL A 47 -6.54 25.59 -14.81
N LEU A 48 -7.21 24.72 -15.58
CA LEU A 48 -8.54 24.23 -15.22
C LEU A 48 -8.54 23.49 -13.88
N ILE A 49 -7.62 22.56 -13.67
CA ILE A 49 -7.48 21.83 -12.41
C ILE A 49 -7.12 22.79 -11.26
N TYR A 50 -6.27 23.78 -11.49
CA TYR A 50 -5.95 24.80 -10.49
C TYR A 50 -7.21 25.55 -10.05
N VAL A 51 -8.05 25.99 -11.00
CA VAL A 51 -9.32 26.65 -10.68
C VAL A 51 -10.23 25.74 -9.87
N ILE A 52 -10.40 24.48 -10.30
CA ILE A 52 -11.25 23.50 -9.57
C ILE A 52 -10.72 23.30 -8.14
N VAL A 53 -9.43 23.03 -7.98
CA VAL A 53 -8.80 22.78 -6.67
C VAL A 53 -8.87 24.00 -5.76
N SER A 54 -8.72 25.22 -6.32
CA SER A 54 -8.82 26.47 -5.54
C SER A 54 -10.23 26.77 -5.04
N HIS A 55 -11.27 26.16 -5.64
CA HIS A 55 -12.64 26.27 -5.23
C HIS A 55 -13.13 25.08 -4.37
N ILE A 56 -12.27 24.11 -4.06
CA ILE A 56 -12.64 23.05 -3.12
C ILE A 56 -13.02 23.69 -1.77
N PRO A 57 -14.26 23.45 -1.29
CA PRO A 57 -14.69 24.07 -0.05
C PRO A 57 -13.87 23.53 1.12
N VAL A 58 -13.48 24.41 2.02
CA VAL A 58 -12.86 24.02 3.28
C VAL A 58 -13.84 23.14 4.06
N LEU A 59 -13.40 21.96 4.47
CA LEU A 59 -14.19 21.06 5.30
C LEU A 59 -14.27 21.63 6.72
N ARG A 60 -15.35 22.32 7.02
CA ARG A 60 -15.56 22.98 8.32
C ARG A 60 -16.06 21.97 9.34
N LYS A 61 -15.55 22.06 10.57
CA LYS A 61 -15.92 21.15 11.67
C LYS A 61 -17.43 21.15 11.95
N ASP A 62 -18.10 22.29 11.87
CA ASP A 62 -19.54 22.42 12.10
C ASP A 62 -20.41 21.68 11.08
N MET A 63 -19.90 21.39 9.89
CA MET A 63 -20.60 20.59 8.90
C MET A 63 -20.76 19.13 9.34
N PHE A 64 -19.73 18.58 9.97
CA PHE A 64 -19.64 17.15 10.31
C PHE A 64 -19.76 16.88 11.81
N TYR A 65 -19.34 17.81 12.67
CA TYR A 65 -19.28 17.65 14.11
C TYR A 65 -20.20 18.65 14.81
N GLY A 66 -20.77 18.20 15.92
CA GLY A 66 -21.45 19.03 16.92
C GLY A 66 -20.62 19.14 18.20
N LYS A 67 -21.30 19.17 19.36
CA LYS A 67 -20.64 19.17 20.67
C LYS A 67 -19.99 17.81 20.96
N ASP A 68 -18.82 17.85 21.58
CA ASP A 68 -18.16 16.65 22.09
C ASP A 68 -19.05 15.91 23.09
N ARG A 69 -18.96 14.56 23.10
CA ARG A 69 -19.74 13.72 24.00
C ARG A 69 -18.85 13.20 25.12
N GLU A 70 -19.12 13.61 26.34
CA GLU A 70 -18.32 13.24 27.53
C GLU A 70 -18.49 11.79 27.96
N SER A 71 -19.64 11.17 27.71
CA SER A 71 -19.91 9.79 28.12
C SER A 71 -19.22 8.76 27.24
N ALA A 72 -18.78 7.67 27.85
CA ALA A 72 -18.24 6.52 27.12
C ALA A 72 -19.30 5.94 26.18
N CYS A 73 -19.08 6.05 24.86
CA CYS A 73 -20.01 5.56 23.86
C CYS A 73 -19.74 4.08 23.51
N LEU A 74 -19.58 3.22 24.52
CA LEU A 74 -19.41 1.77 24.33
C LEU A 74 -20.57 1.14 23.54
N PRO A 75 -21.86 1.45 23.83
CA PRO A 75 -22.95 0.92 23.02
C PRO A 75 -22.82 1.28 21.54
N GLN A 76 -22.41 2.52 21.23
CA GLN A 76 -22.20 2.95 19.85
C GLN A 76 -21.09 2.15 19.15
N LEU A 77 -20.00 1.84 19.86
CA LEU A 77 -18.93 0.98 19.35
C LEU A 77 -19.48 -0.39 18.93
N PHE A 78 -20.19 -1.06 19.85
CA PHE A 78 -20.73 -2.41 19.61
C PHE A 78 -21.83 -2.42 18.54
N ILE A 79 -22.66 -1.37 18.45
CA ILE A 79 -23.64 -1.23 17.37
C ILE A 79 -22.93 -1.12 16.01
N CYS A 80 -21.96 -0.22 15.86
CA CYS A 80 -21.22 -0.09 14.61
C CYS A 80 -20.50 -1.39 14.26
N TRP A 81 -19.83 -2.01 15.24
CA TRP A 81 -19.12 -3.27 15.03
C TRP A 81 -20.06 -4.40 14.63
N GLY A 82 -21.18 -4.58 15.34
CA GLY A 82 -22.19 -5.58 15.04
C GLY A 82 -22.78 -5.41 13.62
N VAL A 83 -23.09 -4.19 13.21
CA VAL A 83 -23.57 -3.92 11.86
C VAL A 83 -22.52 -4.31 10.81
N ILE A 84 -21.27 -3.89 11.00
CA ILE A 84 -20.21 -4.18 10.03
C ILE A 84 -19.96 -5.69 9.93
N ILE A 85 -19.80 -6.39 11.06
CA ILE A 85 -19.51 -7.83 11.03
C ILE A 85 -20.67 -8.65 10.49
N ILE A 86 -21.92 -8.28 10.80
CA ILE A 86 -23.11 -8.97 10.24
C ILE A 86 -23.12 -8.83 8.70
N CYS A 87 -22.80 -7.65 8.17
CA CYS A 87 -22.71 -7.45 6.73
C CYS A 87 -21.52 -8.19 6.08
N TYR A 88 -20.51 -8.56 6.87
CA TYR A 88 -19.38 -9.38 6.37
C TYR A 88 -19.69 -10.88 6.33
N LEU A 89 -20.68 -11.36 7.09
CA LEU A 89 -21.01 -12.78 7.13
C LEU A 89 -21.31 -13.39 5.75
N PRO A 90 -22.10 -12.77 4.84
CA PRO A 90 -22.30 -13.30 3.51
C PRO A 90 -20.99 -13.51 2.74
N TYR A 91 -20.04 -12.58 2.85
CA TYR A 91 -18.72 -12.71 2.22
C TYR A 91 -17.90 -13.85 2.84
N ILE A 92 -17.86 -13.95 4.18
CA ILE A 92 -17.17 -15.02 4.90
C ILE A 92 -17.73 -16.38 4.47
N PHE A 93 -19.05 -16.55 4.44
CA PHE A 93 -19.68 -17.83 4.08
C PHE A 93 -19.58 -18.15 2.58
N SER A 94 -19.52 -17.14 1.71
CA SER A 94 -19.39 -17.37 0.27
C SER A 94 -17.96 -17.70 -0.15
N TYR A 95 -16.94 -17.28 0.60
CA TYR A 95 -15.52 -17.45 0.24
C TYR A 95 -14.72 -18.20 1.32
N TRP A 96 -15.40 -19.03 2.14
CA TRP A 96 -14.73 -19.79 3.19
C TRP A 96 -13.73 -20.80 2.63
N PRO A 97 -12.48 -20.90 3.14
CA PRO A 97 -11.96 -20.33 4.38
C PRO A 97 -11.28 -18.97 4.20
N GLY A 98 -11.44 -18.28 3.12
CA GLY A 98 -10.80 -17.02 2.75
C GLY A 98 -9.91 -17.17 1.51
N GLY A 99 -9.44 -16.04 0.96
CA GLY A 99 -8.60 -16.02 -0.24
C GLY A 99 -7.13 -16.23 0.10
N VAL A 100 -6.53 -17.30 -0.43
CA VAL A 100 -5.10 -17.62 -0.26
C VAL A 100 -4.37 -17.42 -1.59
N TYR A 101 -3.23 -16.74 -1.54
CA TYR A 101 -2.45 -16.31 -2.71
C TYR A 101 -1.01 -16.80 -2.61
N SER A 102 -0.18 -16.55 -3.66
CA SER A 102 1.20 -17.02 -3.73
C SER A 102 2.04 -16.65 -2.50
N ASP A 103 2.13 -15.37 -2.19
CA ASP A 103 2.92 -14.88 -1.04
C ASP A 103 2.38 -15.43 0.29
N THR A 104 1.05 -15.60 0.37
CA THR A 104 0.40 -16.19 1.55
C THR A 104 0.81 -17.65 1.70
N MET A 105 0.88 -18.37 0.59
CA MET A 105 1.21 -19.80 0.57
C MET A 105 2.65 -20.05 1.04
N ASN A 106 3.60 -19.20 0.61
CA ASN A 106 4.98 -19.26 1.10
C ASN A 106 5.04 -19.13 2.63
N SER A 107 4.31 -18.16 3.19
CA SER A 107 4.24 -17.99 4.65
C SER A 107 3.56 -19.17 5.36
N ILE A 108 2.59 -19.83 4.73
CA ILE A 108 1.92 -21.02 5.27
C ILE A 108 2.86 -22.22 5.28
N TRP A 109 3.59 -22.50 4.18
CA TRP A 109 4.57 -23.59 4.13
C TRP A 109 5.65 -23.42 5.22
N ILE A 110 6.17 -22.21 5.39
CA ILE A 110 7.09 -21.91 6.48
C ILE A 110 6.43 -22.15 7.85
N ALA A 111 5.16 -21.81 7.99
CA ALA A 111 4.42 -21.98 9.26
C ALA A 111 4.20 -23.45 9.60
N LEU A 112 3.96 -24.30 8.60
CA LEU A 112 3.79 -25.74 8.74
C LEU A 112 5.13 -26.47 8.92
N GLY A 113 6.25 -25.85 8.57
CA GLY A 113 7.58 -26.45 8.62
C GLY A 113 8.00 -27.15 7.35
N ASP A 114 7.25 -26.96 6.26
CA ASP A 114 7.54 -27.51 4.95
C ASP A 114 8.67 -26.76 4.25
N ASP A 115 8.83 -25.45 4.58
CA ASP A 115 9.89 -24.58 4.10
C ASP A 115 10.71 -23.96 5.23
N ALA A 116 11.96 -23.62 4.93
CA ALA A 116 12.83 -22.90 5.84
C ALA A 116 12.39 -21.45 6.04
N MET A 117 12.71 -20.86 7.19
CA MET A 117 12.50 -19.43 7.43
C MET A 117 13.33 -18.61 6.44
N THR A 118 12.71 -17.63 5.81
CA THR A 118 13.35 -16.74 4.83
C THR A 118 12.98 -15.28 5.10
N THR A 119 13.83 -14.35 4.68
CA THR A 119 13.56 -12.92 4.71
C THR A 119 12.75 -12.42 3.50
N HIS A 120 12.43 -13.31 2.55
CA HIS A 120 11.56 -12.98 1.41
C HIS A 120 10.16 -12.56 1.87
N GLU A 121 9.58 -13.36 2.77
CA GLU A 121 8.31 -13.00 3.38
C GLU A 121 8.52 -12.17 4.64
N PRO A 122 7.68 -11.13 4.91
CA PRO A 122 7.79 -10.34 6.12
C PRO A 122 7.68 -11.20 7.37
N ILE A 123 8.68 -11.15 8.23
CA ILE A 123 8.76 -12.04 9.39
C ILE A 123 7.57 -11.93 10.34
N GLY A 124 7.04 -10.71 10.55
CA GLY A 124 5.86 -10.50 11.39
C GLY A 124 4.63 -11.23 10.84
N TYR A 125 4.48 -11.24 9.52
CA TYR A 125 3.37 -11.93 8.85
C TYR A 125 3.55 -13.46 8.93
N THR A 126 4.75 -13.96 8.71
CA THR A 126 5.07 -15.41 8.84
C THR A 126 4.89 -15.90 10.27
N LEU A 127 5.34 -15.13 11.27
CA LEU A 127 5.12 -15.47 12.68
C LEU A 127 3.62 -15.45 13.07
N LEU A 128 2.84 -14.55 12.47
CA LEU A 128 1.39 -14.53 12.65
C LEU A 128 0.76 -15.83 12.11
N TRP A 129 1.21 -16.32 10.95
CA TRP A 129 0.77 -17.62 10.42
C TRP A 129 1.16 -18.78 11.33
N LYS A 130 2.40 -18.80 11.86
CA LYS A 130 2.82 -19.81 12.84
C LYS A 130 1.90 -19.80 14.08
N LEU A 131 1.54 -18.63 14.58
CA LEU A 131 0.60 -18.49 15.69
C LEU A 131 -0.79 -19.02 15.34
N MET A 132 -1.30 -18.70 14.15
CA MET A 132 -2.62 -19.16 13.71
C MET A 132 -2.67 -20.68 13.57
N TYR A 133 -1.64 -21.33 13.04
CA TYR A 133 -1.57 -22.80 12.98
C TYR A 133 -1.31 -23.45 14.36
N ALA A 134 -0.54 -22.82 15.21
CA ALA A 134 -0.33 -23.30 16.58
C ALA A 134 -1.62 -23.34 17.40
N ILE A 135 -2.54 -22.39 17.18
CA ILE A 135 -3.84 -22.32 17.88
C ILE A 135 -4.94 -23.06 17.12
N GLY A 136 -5.06 -22.82 15.82
CA GLY A 136 -6.14 -23.37 14.99
C GLY A 136 -5.90 -24.79 14.51
N GLY A 137 -4.63 -25.22 14.51
CA GLY A 137 -4.23 -26.52 13.96
C GLY A 137 -4.51 -26.67 12.47
N GLY A 138 -4.62 -27.92 12.02
CA GLY A 138 -4.90 -28.26 10.62
C GLY A 138 -3.65 -28.30 9.75
N ASN A 139 -3.89 -28.54 8.48
CA ASN A 139 -2.89 -28.58 7.40
C ASN A 139 -3.53 -28.04 6.10
N LEU A 140 -2.98 -28.41 4.94
CA LEU A 140 -3.53 -28.01 3.64
C LEU A 140 -4.43 -29.06 2.99
N GLU A 141 -4.78 -30.14 3.70
CA GLU A 141 -5.75 -31.12 3.18
C GLU A 141 -7.16 -30.51 3.13
N PRO A 142 -7.94 -30.83 2.10
CA PRO A 142 -9.30 -30.32 1.95
C PRO A 142 -10.16 -30.55 3.20
N GLY A 143 -10.70 -29.47 3.75
CA GLY A 143 -11.52 -29.49 4.96
C GLY A 143 -10.75 -29.41 6.29
N ASN A 144 -9.41 -29.44 6.28
CA ASN A 144 -8.58 -29.36 7.48
C ASN A 144 -7.78 -28.04 7.54
N TYR A 145 -8.42 -26.91 7.31
CA TYR A 145 -7.82 -25.56 7.22
C TYR A 145 -7.87 -24.77 8.54
N GLY A 146 -7.61 -25.41 9.69
CA GLY A 146 -7.79 -24.78 11.00
C GLY A 146 -7.07 -23.44 11.18
N GLY A 147 -5.79 -23.36 10.79
CA GLY A 147 -5.00 -22.12 10.84
C GLY A 147 -5.54 -21.04 9.90
N ILE A 148 -5.94 -21.40 8.67
CA ILE A 148 -6.54 -20.48 7.69
C ILE A 148 -7.88 -19.96 8.20
N ASN A 149 -8.75 -20.86 8.70
CA ASN A 149 -10.04 -20.51 9.28
C ASN A 149 -9.90 -19.47 10.39
N LEU A 150 -8.97 -19.73 11.32
CA LEU A 150 -8.72 -18.84 12.46
C LEU A 150 -8.20 -17.48 11.98
N PHE A 151 -7.27 -17.48 11.01
CA PHE A 151 -6.72 -16.24 10.46
C PHE A 151 -7.84 -15.38 9.84
N THR A 152 -8.68 -15.97 9.00
CA THR A 152 -9.81 -15.27 8.35
C THR A 152 -10.76 -14.66 9.38
N ILE A 153 -11.15 -15.43 10.40
CA ILE A 153 -12.03 -14.92 11.47
C ILE A 153 -11.36 -13.74 12.20
N MET A 154 -10.10 -13.91 12.61
CA MET A 154 -9.37 -12.87 13.34
C MET A 154 -9.16 -11.62 12.48
N GLN A 155 -8.87 -11.78 11.19
CA GLN A 155 -8.72 -10.65 10.26
C GLN A 155 -10.05 -9.91 10.06
N CYS A 156 -11.17 -10.63 9.86
CA CYS A 156 -12.51 -10.03 9.77
C CYS A 156 -12.90 -9.26 11.04
N LEU A 157 -12.65 -9.84 12.22
CA LEU A 157 -12.89 -9.17 13.50
C LEU A 157 -11.97 -7.95 13.66
N GLY A 158 -10.70 -8.04 13.25
CA GLY A 158 -9.74 -6.95 13.29
C GLY A 158 -10.14 -5.78 12.40
N PHE A 159 -10.50 -6.04 11.14
CA PHE A 159 -10.95 -4.99 10.20
C PHE A 159 -12.24 -4.32 10.68
N SER A 160 -13.28 -5.10 10.96
CA SER A 160 -14.57 -4.57 11.44
C SER A 160 -14.44 -3.81 12.76
N GLY A 161 -13.62 -4.32 13.68
CA GLY A 161 -13.34 -3.70 14.98
C GLY A 161 -12.57 -2.38 14.84
N LEU A 162 -11.58 -2.32 13.92
CA LEU A 162 -10.82 -1.11 13.64
C LEU A 162 -11.74 0.00 13.11
N TYR A 163 -12.60 -0.31 12.14
CA TYR A 163 -13.53 0.67 11.57
C TYR A 163 -14.53 1.16 12.63
N ALA A 164 -15.09 0.24 13.42
CA ALA A 164 -16.00 0.59 14.51
C ALA A 164 -15.31 1.46 15.58
N ALA A 165 -14.06 1.14 15.93
CA ALA A 165 -13.29 1.92 16.90
C ALA A 165 -13.00 3.34 16.36
N PHE A 166 -12.62 3.47 15.09
CA PHE A 166 -12.39 4.76 14.45
C PHE A 166 -13.67 5.61 14.35
N ILE A 167 -14.80 4.99 13.98
CA ILE A 167 -16.11 5.66 13.94
C ILE A 167 -16.49 6.13 15.36
N ASN A 168 -16.35 5.26 16.37
CA ASN A 168 -16.68 5.58 17.76
C ASN A 168 -15.78 6.68 18.33
N TRP A 169 -14.50 6.69 17.99
CA TRP A 169 -13.56 7.76 18.36
C TRP A 169 -14.02 9.12 17.79
N ASN A 170 -14.43 9.17 16.51
CA ASN A 170 -14.99 10.38 15.91
C ASN A 170 -16.36 10.75 16.52
N TYR A 171 -17.21 9.77 16.83
CA TYR A 171 -18.50 9.98 17.45
C TYR A 171 -18.37 10.64 18.84
N ARG A 172 -17.39 10.22 19.64
CA ARG A 172 -17.06 10.85 20.92
C ARG A 172 -16.62 12.31 20.76
N ARG A 173 -15.97 12.63 19.66
CA ARG A 173 -15.52 13.97 19.29
C ARG A 173 -16.64 14.81 18.65
N GLY A 174 -17.88 14.36 18.79
CA GLY A 174 -19.06 15.09 18.33
C GLY A 174 -19.51 14.77 16.91
N LEU A 175 -18.97 13.77 16.21
CA LEU A 175 -19.43 13.42 14.86
C LEU A 175 -20.95 13.24 14.84
N LYS A 176 -21.62 13.88 13.87
CA LYS A 176 -23.09 13.84 13.75
C LYS A 176 -23.57 12.41 13.52
N ARG A 177 -24.73 12.07 14.06
CA ARG A 177 -25.30 10.72 13.94
C ARG A 177 -25.50 10.29 12.49
N SER A 178 -25.96 11.18 11.61
CA SER A 178 -26.10 10.90 10.18
C SER A 178 -24.78 10.50 9.52
N VAL A 179 -23.70 11.21 9.83
CA VAL A 179 -22.35 10.89 9.32
C VAL A 179 -21.83 9.58 9.92
N THR A 180 -22.08 9.33 11.21
CA THR A 180 -21.76 8.06 11.87
C THR A 180 -22.42 6.87 11.19
N VAL A 181 -23.73 6.98 10.90
CA VAL A 181 -24.49 5.95 10.18
C VAL A 181 -23.94 5.77 8.77
N ALA A 182 -23.73 6.88 8.03
CA ALA A 182 -23.17 6.81 6.68
C ALA A 182 -21.80 6.11 6.63
N LEU A 183 -20.89 6.45 7.53
CA LEU A 183 -19.58 5.78 7.62
C LEU A 183 -19.72 4.30 7.98
N THR A 184 -20.62 3.97 8.90
CA THR A 184 -20.87 2.57 9.26
C THR A 184 -21.36 1.77 8.06
N LEU A 185 -22.32 2.33 7.29
CA LEU A 185 -22.84 1.70 6.08
C LEU A 185 -21.78 1.60 4.96
N ILE A 186 -20.91 2.60 4.81
CA ILE A 186 -19.81 2.55 3.85
C ILE A 186 -18.90 1.36 4.17
N PHE A 187 -18.41 1.25 5.42
CA PHE A 187 -17.54 0.15 5.81
C PHE A 187 -18.22 -1.22 5.83
N ALA A 188 -19.54 -1.26 6.01
CA ALA A 188 -20.33 -2.48 6.04
C ALA A 188 -20.69 -3.01 4.64
N LEU A 189 -21.07 -2.12 3.72
CA LEU A 189 -21.74 -2.47 2.46
C LEU A 189 -20.87 -2.31 1.21
N VAL A 190 -19.84 -1.46 1.25
CA VAL A 190 -18.96 -1.30 0.08
C VAL A 190 -18.03 -2.52 -0.04
N PRO A 191 -18.13 -3.30 -1.13
CA PRO A 191 -17.55 -4.66 -1.23
C PRO A 191 -16.05 -4.73 -1.00
N ILE A 192 -15.30 -3.68 -1.28
CA ILE A 192 -13.86 -3.65 -1.11
C ILE A 192 -13.44 -3.93 0.34
N PHE A 193 -14.21 -3.46 1.34
CA PHE A 193 -13.85 -3.65 2.74
C PHE A 193 -14.00 -5.12 3.19
N PRO A 194 -15.15 -5.80 3.00
CA PRO A 194 -15.25 -7.21 3.32
C PRO A 194 -14.36 -8.09 2.44
N PHE A 195 -14.12 -7.77 1.18
CA PHE A 195 -13.19 -8.53 0.34
C PHE A 195 -11.77 -8.52 0.91
N TRP A 196 -11.27 -7.35 1.32
CA TRP A 196 -9.96 -7.28 1.97
C TRP A 196 -9.93 -7.93 3.35
N ALA A 197 -11.05 -7.95 4.05
CA ALA A 197 -11.16 -8.64 5.33
C ALA A 197 -11.06 -10.17 5.21
N ILE A 198 -11.44 -10.76 4.04
CA ILE A 198 -11.32 -12.20 3.77
C ILE A 198 -10.13 -12.55 2.88
N SER A 199 -9.41 -11.58 2.33
CA SER A 199 -8.22 -11.79 1.51
C SER A 199 -6.98 -11.87 2.39
N LEU A 200 -6.33 -13.03 2.38
CA LEU A 200 -5.22 -13.30 3.30
C LEU A 200 -3.87 -12.88 2.69
N TRP A 201 -3.81 -11.65 2.15
CA TRP A 201 -2.58 -11.01 1.73
C TRP A 201 -1.85 -10.36 2.90
N LYS A 202 -0.52 -10.39 2.89
CA LYS A 202 0.31 -9.60 3.83
C LYS A 202 -0.04 -8.10 3.79
N ASP A 203 -0.43 -7.60 2.63
CA ASP A 203 -0.85 -6.21 2.39
C ASP A 203 -2.13 -5.82 3.15
N ALA A 204 -3.04 -6.77 3.42
CA ALA A 204 -4.25 -6.54 4.20
C ALA A 204 -3.90 -6.17 5.66
N VAL A 205 -3.07 -6.99 6.30
CA VAL A 205 -2.62 -6.74 7.69
C VAL A 205 -1.76 -5.49 7.77
N PHE A 206 -0.85 -5.30 6.80
CA PHE A 206 -0.02 -4.10 6.73
C PHE A 206 -0.88 -2.82 6.58
N GLY A 207 -1.95 -2.87 5.79
CA GLY A 207 -2.91 -1.77 5.64
C GLY A 207 -3.53 -1.34 6.97
N ILE A 208 -3.96 -2.31 7.81
CA ILE A 208 -4.44 -2.04 9.18
C ILE A 208 -3.36 -1.34 10.01
N ILE A 209 -2.13 -1.83 9.95
CA ILE A 209 -1.02 -1.28 10.73
C ILE A 209 -0.74 0.18 10.33
N ILE A 210 -0.69 0.47 9.02
CA ILE A 210 -0.49 1.85 8.51
C ILE A 210 -1.66 2.75 8.89
N PHE A 211 -2.91 2.25 8.84
CA PHE A 211 -4.08 3.00 9.31
C PHE A 211 -3.95 3.36 10.80
N LEU A 212 -3.64 2.37 11.64
CA LEU A 212 -3.44 2.59 13.08
C LEU A 212 -2.30 3.56 13.36
N TYR A 213 -1.20 3.44 12.60
CA TYR A 213 -0.03 4.32 12.76
C TYR A 213 -0.37 5.77 12.36
N SER A 214 -1.07 5.97 11.25
CA SER A 214 -1.53 7.28 10.79
C SER A 214 -2.52 7.91 11.78
N TRP A 215 -3.50 7.14 12.26
CA TRP A 215 -4.45 7.59 13.28
C TRP A 215 -3.76 7.90 14.60
N PHE A 216 -2.83 7.06 15.04
CA PHE A 216 -2.02 7.31 16.23
C PHE A 216 -1.19 8.59 16.12
N ILE A 217 -0.52 8.83 14.98
CA ILE A 217 0.24 10.07 14.75
C ILE A 217 -0.67 11.29 14.89
N PHE A 218 -1.89 11.24 14.35
CA PHE A 218 -2.86 12.32 14.53
C PHE A 218 -3.13 12.59 16.03
N CYS A 219 -3.48 11.56 16.79
CA CYS A 219 -3.75 11.67 18.22
C CYS A 219 -2.53 12.14 19.03
N MET A 220 -1.33 11.68 18.65
CA MET A 220 -0.07 12.08 19.26
C MET A 220 0.20 13.58 19.04
N LEU A 221 0.05 14.04 17.80
CA LEU A 221 0.30 15.44 17.45
C LEU A 221 -0.70 16.40 18.08
N GLU A 222 -1.97 16.03 18.23
CA GLU A 222 -2.93 16.81 19.00
C GLU A 222 -2.44 17.02 20.45
N ARG A 223 -1.90 15.99 21.10
CA ARG A 223 -1.35 16.09 22.47
C ARG A 223 -0.07 16.94 22.49
N VAL A 224 0.79 16.80 21.49
CA VAL A 224 2.00 17.61 21.35
C VAL A 224 1.66 19.10 21.24
N HIS A 225 0.63 19.47 20.49
CA HIS A 225 0.14 20.84 20.40
C HIS A 225 -0.51 21.32 21.72
N GLY A 226 -1.05 20.41 22.53
CA GLY A 226 -1.47 20.64 23.90
C GLY A 226 -0.32 20.72 24.92
N GLY A 227 0.95 20.64 24.48
CA GLY A 227 2.15 20.85 25.30
C GLY A 227 2.73 19.60 25.97
N SER A 228 2.23 18.37 25.69
CA SER A 228 2.70 17.16 26.37
C SER A 228 2.91 15.97 25.44
N LEU A 229 4.03 15.26 25.64
CA LEU A 229 4.27 13.93 25.07
C LEU A 229 4.68 12.98 26.19
N GLY A 230 3.72 12.16 26.63
CA GLY A 230 3.94 11.19 27.69
C GLY A 230 4.63 9.91 27.23
N ILE A 231 5.21 9.18 28.18
CA ILE A 231 5.92 7.91 27.92
C ILE A 231 5.04 6.85 27.22
N ARG A 232 3.74 6.80 27.56
CA ARG A 232 2.80 5.88 26.91
C ARG A 232 2.70 6.10 25.40
N ALA A 233 2.70 7.37 24.96
CA ALA A 233 2.67 7.68 23.53
C ALA A 233 3.98 7.27 22.83
N LEU A 234 5.12 7.40 23.49
CA LEU A 234 6.41 6.92 22.95
C LEU A 234 6.44 5.39 22.84
N ILE A 235 5.93 4.67 23.82
CA ILE A 235 5.84 3.21 23.79
C ILE A 235 4.94 2.77 22.61
N ILE A 236 3.76 3.37 22.44
CA ILE A 236 2.85 3.05 21.32
C ILE A 236 3.51 3.40 19.98
N TYR A 237 4.22 4.52 19.90
CA TYR A 237 4.98 4.89 18.71
C TYR A 237 6.01 3.81 18.34
N ILE A 238 6.80 3.34 19.30
CA ILE A 238 7.80 2.28 19.09
C ILE A 238 7.11 0.99 18.64
N LEU A 239 6.06 0.56 19.33
CA LEU A 239 5.35 -0.69 19.00
C LEU A 239 4.75 -0.64 17.59
N LEU A 240 4.07 0.44 17.23
CA LEU A 240 3.50 0.59 15.88
C LEU A 240 4.60 0.68 14.82
N SER A 241 5.72 1.35 15.11
CA SER A 241 6.86 1.42 14.19
C SER A 241 7.49 0.03 13.97
N ILE A 242 7.63 -0.79 15.01
CA ILE A 242 8.09 -2.18 14.90
C ILE A 242 7.13 -2.99 14.03
N LEU A 243 5.82 -2.85 14.22
CA LEU A 243 4.83 -3.52 13.37
C LEU A 243 4.94 -3.08 11.91
N VAL A 244 5.15 -1.78 11.63
CA VAL A 244 5.38 -1.30 10.26
C VAL A 244 6.59 -1.96 9.64
N VAL A 245 7.71 -2.10 10.38
CA VAL A 245 8.95 -2.71 9.87
C VAL A 245 8.78 -4.20 9.59
N PHE A 246 8.19 -4.96 10.54
CA PHE A 246 8.19 -6.43 10.45
C PHE A 246 7.02 -7.03 9.65
N PHE A 247 6.00 -6.25 9.30
CA PHE A 247 4.88 -6.73 8.49
C PHE A 247 5.03 -6.43 7.00
N ARG A 248 6.08 -5.72 6.57
CA ARG A 248 6.42 -5.53 5.16
C ARG A 248 7.90 -5.18 5.00
N ASN A 249 8.57 -5.79 4.02
CA ASN A 249 10.02 -5.60 3.82
C ASN A 249 10.42 -4.15 3.55
N ASN A 250 9.56 -3.35 2.87
CA ASN A 250 9.79 -1.92 2.71
C ASN A 250 9.36 -1.06 3.92
N GLY A 251 8.85 -1.67 4.98
CA GLY A 251 8.32 -0.97 6.16
C GLY A 251 9.36 -0.12 6.88
N ILE A 252 10.63 -0.55 6.88
CA ILE A 252 11.72 0.21 7.49
C ILE A 252 11.91 1.59 6.82
N TYR A 253 11.82 1.65 5.49
CA TYR A 253 11.93 2.92 4.75
C TYR A 253 10.73 3.83 5.00
N VAL A 254 9.51 3.27 5.09
CA VAL A 254 8.28 3.99 5.45
C VAL A 254 8.41 4.61 6.84
N MET A 255 8.92 3.83 7.81
CA MET A 255 9.12 4.26 9.18
C MET A 255 10.19 5.36 9.27
N ILE A 256 11.36 5.17 8.62
CA ILE A 256 12.44 6.16 8.61
C ILE A 256 11.93 7.47 7.98
N PHE A 257 11.31 7.40 6.81
CA PHE A 257 10.71 8.57 6.13
C PHE A 257 9.76 9.33 7.05
N THR A 258 8.79 8.62 7.66
CA THR A 258 7.81 9.20 8.57
C THR A 258 8.48 9.87 9.77
N SER A 259 9.44 9.17 10.39
CA SER A 259 10.15 9.67 11.58
C SER A 259 10.98 10.91 11.28
N VAL A 260 11.69 10.94 10.15
CA VAL A 260 12.48 12.09 9.72
C VAL A 260 11.58 13.31 9.52
N ILE A 261 10.46 13.16 8.84
CA ILE A 261 9.51 14.27 8.63
C ILE A 261 8.92 14.76 9.97
N LEU A 262 8.56 13.85 10.88
CA LEU A 262 8.09 14.20 12.22
C LEU A 262 9.17 14.99 13.01
N LEU A 263 10.41 14.54 13.00
CA LEU A 263 11.53 15.21 13.69
C LEU A 263 11.82 16.59 13.11
N ILE A 264 11.74 16.76 11.78
CA ILE A 264 11.88 18.06 11.11
C ILE A 264 10.72 19.00 11.52
N SER A 265 9.49 18.50 11.51
CA SER A 265 8.30 19.31 11.84
C SER A 265 8.30 19.79 13.29
N LEU A 266 8.86 19.00 14.20
CA LEU A 266 8.99 19.29 15.62
C LEU A 266 10.28 20.06 15.97
N TRP A 267 10.97 20.64 14.98
CA TRP A 267 12.27 21.33 15.17
C TRP A 267 12.26 22.37 16.29
N ARG A 268 11.17 23.11 16.45
CA ARG A 268 11.02 24.16 17.45
C ARG A 268 10.81 23.63 18.88
N ASN A 269 10.28 22.40 19.03
CA ASN A 269 10.05 21.78 20.33
C ASN A 269 11.19 20.81 20.68
N LYS A 270 12.28 21.37 21.21
CA LYS A 270 13.54 20.63 21.47
C LYS A 270 13.33 19.40 22.36
N ASP A 271 12.50 19.49 23.41
CA ASP A 271 12.29 18.39 24.37
C ASP A 271 11.54 17.24 23.73
N ILE A 272 10.43 17.51 23.05
CA ILE A 272 9.63 16.49 22.36
C ILE A 272 10.44 15.85 21.23
N ARG A 273 11.15 16.67 20.45
CA ARG A 273 12.04 16.18 19.38
C ARG A 273 13.12 15.25 19.91
N LYS A 274 13.76 15.58 21.06
CA LYS A 274 14.77 14.73 21.68
C LYS A 274 14.18 13.38 22.10
N LYS A 275 13.02 13.38 22.76
CA LYS A 275 12.33 12.14 23.19
C LYS A 275 11.96 11.26 22.00
N LEU A 276 11.37 11.85 20.95
CA LEU A 276 10.99 11.13 19.74
C LEU A 276 12.23 10.63 18.98
N GLY A 277 13.29 11.45 18.88
CA GLY A 277 14.55 11.06 18.25
C GLY A 277 15.23 9.88 18.94
N ILE A 278 15.28 9.87 20.28
CA ILE A 278 15.78 8.74 21.05
C ILE A 278 14.92 7.49 20.81
N ALA A 279 13.59 7.61 20.83
CA ALA A 279 12.69 6.50 20.55
C ALA A 279 12.87 5.94 19.14
N THR A 280 13.00 6.81 18.13
CA THR A 280 13.28 6.41 16.74
C THR A 280 14.62 5.71 16.61
N LEU A 281 15.69 6.25 17.22
CA LEU A 281 17.02 5.65 17.17
C LEU A 281 17.06 4.28 17.86
N ALA A 282 16.46 4.19 19.05
CA ALA A 282 16.38 2.94 19.79
C ALA A 282 15.62 1.86 18.99
N MET A 283 14.54 2.24 18.31
CA MET A 283 13.78 1.35 17.47
C MET A 283 14.56 0.90 16.23
N ILE A 284 15.25 1.81 15.51
CA ILE A 284 16.10 1.45 14.36
C ILE A 284 17.20 0.47 14.80
N ILE A 285 17.89 0.76 15.90
CA ILE A 285 18.93 -0.15 16.44
C ILE A 285 18.32 -1.50 16.79
N GLY A 286 17.14 -1.51 17.44
CA GLY A 286 16.44 -2.75 17.78
C GLY A 286 16.08 -3.58 16.55
N CYS A 287 15.55 -2.95 15.48
CA CYS A 287 15.25 -3.64 14.23
C CYS A 287 16.51 -4.22 13.57
N LEU A 288 17.58 -3.44 13.48
CA LEU A 288 18.84 -3.89 12.89
C LEU A 288 19.49 -5.05 13.69
N LEU A 289 19.37 -5.03 15.02
CA LEU A 289 19.83 -6.14 15.87
C LEU A 289 18.99 -7.40 15.72
N ILE A 290 17.73 -7.28 15.35
CA ILE A 290 16.84 -8.42 15.05
C ILE A 290 17.16 -8.93 13.63
N GLU A 291 17.21 -8.05 12.63
CA GLU A 291 17.33 -8.45 11.21
C GLU A 291 18.68 -9.07 10.86
N HIS A 292 19.79 -8.68 11.49
CA HIS A 292 21.10 -9.23 11.16
C HIS A 292 21.54 -10.32 12.14
N PRO A 293 21.89 -10.04 13.41
CA PRO A 293 22.48 -11.08 14.26
C PRO A 293 21.48 -12.17 14.67
N LEU A 294 20.20 -11.83 14.86
CA LEU A 294 19.21 -12.82 15.29
C LEU A 294 18.80 -13.72 14.13
N PHE A 295 18.64 -13.19 12.91
CA PHE A 295 18.28 -13.99 11.74
C PHE A 295 19.41 -14.94 11.39
N ASP A 296 20.66 -14.49 11.41
CA ASP A 296 21.83 -15.34 11.20
C ASP A 296 21.90 -16.47 12.25
N LEU A 297 21.67 -16.13 13.53
CA LEU A 297 21.66 -17.10 14.62
C LEU A 297 20.54 -18.15 14.48
N LEU A 298 19.40 -17.76 13.94
CA LEU A 298 18.23 -18.65 13.74
C LEU A 298 18.27 -19.37 12.39
N GLY A 299 19.30 -19.16 11.57
CA GLY A 299 19.47 -19.83 10.27
C GLY A 299 18.45 -19.40 9.21
N PHE A 300 18.07 -18.12 9.21
CA PHE A 300 17.19 -17.60 8.16
C PHE A 300 17.93 -17.54 6.82
N ASN A 301 17.28 -17.99 5.78
CA ASN A 301 17.74 -17.74 4.42
C ASN A 301 17.51 -16.27 4.08
N VAL A 302 18.60 -15.56 3.81
CA VAL A 302 18.52 -14.15 3.39
C VAL A 302 18.05 -14.09 1.95
N ASP A 303 17.01 -13.27 1.69
CA ASP A 303 16.51 -13.07 0.34
C ASP A 303 17.53 -12.37 -0.56
N THR A 304 17.40 -12.63 -1.84
CA THR A 304 18.32 -12.13 -2.86
C THR A 304 18.06 -10.65 -3.15
N ALA A 305 19.11 -9.93 -3.49
CA ALA A 305 19.03 -8.50 -3.83
C ALA A 305 18.21 -8.22 -5.11
N VAL A 306 17.93 -9.25 -5.89
CA VAL A 306 17.09 -9.18 -7.11
C VAL A 306 15.74 -8.50 -6.86
N GLU A 307 15.10 -8.82 -5.71
CA GLU A 307 13.78 -8.28 -5.38
C GLU A 307 13.80 -6.75 -5.16
N SER A 308 14.90 -6.22 -4.63
CA SER A 308 15.06 -4.77 -4.42
C SER A 308 15.40 -3.99 -5.70
N MET A 309 15.77 -4.70 -6.79
CA MET A 309 16.21 -4.13 -8.06
C MET A 309 15.16 -4.26 -9.18
N ALA A 310 13.91 -4.52 -8.83
CA ALA A 310 12.82 -4.71 -9.79
C ALA A 310 12.74 -3.58 -10.82
N LEU A 311 12.66 -2.33 -10.39
CA LEU A 311 12.55 -1.19 -11.30
C LEU A 311 13.81 -0.95 -12.15
N PRO A 312 15.05 -1.01 -11.62
CA PRO A 312 16.26 -1.02 -12.46
C PRO A 312 16.29 -2.13 -13.51
N ILE A 313 15.86 -3.35 -13.17
CA ILE A 313 15.80 -4.47 -14.12
C ILE A 313 14.79 -4.16 -15.23
N GLU A 314 13.60 -3.68 -14.87
CA GLU A 314 12.54 -3.35 -15.83
C GLU A 314 12.93 -2.23 -16.77
N GLN A 315 13.52 -1.13 -16.27
CA GLN A 315 14.02 -0.05 -17.11
C GLN A 315 15.16 -0.52 -18.05
N THR A 316 16.03 -1.41 -17.57
CA THR A 316 17.06 -2.04 -18.39
C THR A 316 16.42 -2.85 -19.52
N GLY A 317 15.43 -3.69 -19.19
CA GLY A 317 14.67 -4.47 -20.18
C GLY A 317 14.01 -3.58 -21.24
N TYR A 318 13.39 -2.46 -20.82
CA TYR A 318 12.80 -1.49 -21.76
C TYR A 318 13.85 -0.89 -22.71
N ILE A 319 15.00 -0.48 -22.19
CA ILE A 319 16.07 0.11 -23.01
C ILE A 319 16.58 -0.91 -24.02
N ILE A 320 16.76 -2.16 -23.63
CA ILE A 320 17.21 -3.26 -24.50
C ILE A 320 16.14 -3.57 -25.55
N SER A 321 14.88 -3.77 -25.15
CA SER A 321 13.78 -4.16 -26.04
C SER A 321 13.44 -3.10 -27.09
N THR A 322 13.78 -1.84 -26.82
CA THR A 322 13.57 -0.71 -27.73
C THR A 322 14.85 -0.31 -28.48
N ASP A 323 15.85 -1.18 -28.57
CA ASP A 323 17.13 -0.93 -29.25
C ASP A 323 17.82 0.34 -28.73
N GLY A 324 18.05 0.40 -27.42
CA GLY A 324 18.80 1.48 -26.76
C GLY A 324 20.28 1.46 -27.14
N ASN A 325 20.93 2.61 -26.94
CA ASN A 325 22.38 2.74 -27.16
C ASN A 325 23.14 2.08 -26.01
N LEU A 326 23.75 0.91 -26.26
CA LEU A 326 24.55 0.12 -25.33
C LEU A 326 25.99 0.09 -25.83
N SER A 327 26.98 0.17 -24.94
CA SER A 327 28.38 -0.12 -25.27
C SER A 327 28.66 -1.62 -25.18
N GLU A 328 29.80 -2.04 -25.75
CA GLU A 328 30.23 -3.44 -25.64
C GLU A 328 30.37 -3.89 -24.19
N SER A 329 30.89 -3.02 -23.31
CA SER A 329 30.97 -3.32 -21.87
C SER A 329 29.59 -3.42 -21.18
N ASP A 330 28.59 -2.65 -21.62
CA ASP A 330 27.22 -2.78 -21.09
C ASP A 330 26.64 -4.15 -21.49
N ILE A 331 26.84 -4.53 -22.76
CA ILE A 331 26.38 -5.83 -23.30
C ILE A 331 27.05 -7.00 -22.59
N GLU A 332 28.35 -6.92 -22.30
CA GLU A 332 29.08 -7.96 -21.58
C GLU A 332 28.49 -8.21 -20.18
N VAL A 333 28.28 -7.15 -19.40
CA VAL A 333 27.69 -7.28 -18.05
C VAL A 333 26.26 -7.81 -18.12
N LEU A 334 25.42 -7.26 -19.00
CA LEU A 334 24.03 -7.66 -19.12
C LEU A 334 23.88 -9.10 -19.63
N SER A 335 24.74 -9.52 -20.57
CA SER A 335 24.76 -10.91 -21.10
C SER A 335 25.21 -11.93 -20.06
N SER A 336 26.03 -11.50 -19.08
CA SER A 336 26.41 -12.36 -17.94
C SER A 336 25.27 -12.60 -16.96
N ILE A 337 24.23 -11.76 -16.97
CA ILE A 337 23.01 -11.92 -16.16
C ILE A 337 21.98 -12.74 -16.93
N MET A 338 21.73 -12.38 -18.19
CA MET A 338 20.77 -13.03 -19.08
C MET A 338 21.11 -12.68 -20.54
N PRO A 339 21.02 -13.59 -21.52
CA PRO A 339 21.27 -13.30 -22.92
C PRO A 339 20.45 -12.07 -23.41
N ILE A 340 21.07 -11.20 -24.21
CA ILE A 340 20.42 -9.95 -24.69
C ILE A 340 19.12 -10.23 -25.46
N GLU A 341 19.10 -11.30 -26.25
CA GLU A 341 17.90 -11.72 -26.98
C GLU A 341 16.79 -12.12 -26.03
N THR A 342 17.12 -12.81 -24.94
CA THR A 342 16.12 -13.20 -23.91
C THR A 342 15.62 -11.97 -23.16
N TRP A 343 16.47 -10.98 -22.86
CA TRP A 343 15.99 -9.71 -22.29
C TRP A 343 14.88 -9.09 -23.15
N LYS A 344 15.00 -9.16 -24.49
CA LYS A 344 13.97 -8.63 -25.40
C LYS A 344 12.71 -9.46 -25.42
N GLU A 345 12.85 -10.79 -25.39
CA GLU A 345 11.72 -11.73 -25.51
C GLU A 345 10.84 -11.77 -24.26
N VAL A 346 11.47 -11.75 -23.07
CA VAL A 346 10.75 -11.88 -21.79
C VAL A 346 10.38 -10.53 -21.18
N TYR A 347 10.80 -9.42 -21.79
CA TYR A 347 10.47 -8.09 -21.28
C TYR A 347 8.95 -7.88 -21.28
N SER A 348 8.44 -7.43 -20.14
CA SER A 348 7.08 -6.89 -20.01
C SER A 348 7.16 -5.45 -19.52
N PRO A 349 6.41 -4.50 -20.09
CA PRO A 349 6.45 -3.10 -19.67
C PRO A 349 5.91 -2.85 -18.27
N VAL A 350 5.27 -3.84 -17.66
CA VAL A 350 4.51 -3.69 -16.41
C VAL A 350 4.72 -4.82 -15.40
N ASN A 351 5.48 -5.86 -15.76
CA ASN A 351 5.72 -7.01 -14.90
C ASN A 351 7.17 -7.51 -15.02
N VAL A 352 8.00 -7.09 -14.09
CA VAL A 352 9.42 -7.48 -14.05
C VAL A 352 9.63 -8.95 -13.68
N ASP A 353 8.62 -9.62 -13.13
CA ASP A 353 8.74 -11.00 -12.67
C ASP A 353 9.02 -11.97 -13.82
N TYR A 354 8.56 -11.67 -15.04
CA TYR A 354 8.90 -12.47 -16.22
C TYR A 354 10.40 -12.52 -16.49
N MET A 355 11.12 -11.42 -16.26
CA MET A 355 12.58 -11.38 -16.39
C MET A 355 13.27 -12.03 -15.19
N LYS A 356 12.86 -11.69 -13.95
CA LYS A 356 13.51 -12.20 -12.73
C LYS A 356 13.37 -13.69 -12.52
N PHE A 357 12.27 -14.29 -13.00
CA PHE A 357 11.97 -15.71 -12.83
C PHE A 357 12.21 -16.51 -14.12
N ASP A 358 12.74 -15.91 -15.17
CA ASP A 358 13.19 -16.64 -16.35
C ASP A 358 14.35 -17.58 -16.01
N GLY A 359 14.31 -18.79 -16.56
CA GLY A 359 15.32 -19.82 -16.27
C GLY A 359 16.74 -19.47 -16.76
N SER A 360 16.89 -18.46 -17.63
CA SER A 360 18.19 -17.96 -18.11
C SER A 360 18.74 -16.80 -17.28
N PHE A 361 17.97 -16.26 -16.30
CA PHE A 361 18.44 -15.19 -15.41
C PHE A 361 19.36 -15.77 -14.33
N ASP A 362 20.64 -15.47 -14.41
CA ASP A 362 21.63 -15.92 -13.42
C ASP A 362 21.53 -15.10 -12.14
N ARG A 363 20.73 -15.58 -11.18
CA ARG A 363 20.51 -14.94 -9.89
C ARG A 363 21.77 -14.89 -9.04
N ASP A 364 22.63 -15.91 -9.12
CA ASP A 364 23.85 -15.98 -8.33
C ASP A 364 24.86 -14.96 -8.84
N TYR A 365 25.04 -14.87 -10.15
CA TYR A 365 25.87 -13.83 -10.75
C TYR A 365 25.34 -12.44 -10.41
N PHE A 366 24.05 -12.20 -10.57
CA PHE A 366 23.40 -10.91 -10.27
C PHE A 366 23.65 -10.50 -8.81
N ASN A 367 23.40 -11.38 -7.85
CA ASN A 367 23.56 -11.10 -6.42
C ASN A 367 25.01 -10.80 -6.04
N ASN A 368 25.96 -11.51 -6.65
CA ASN A 368 27.39 -11.31 -6.39
C ASN A 368 27.93 -10.03 -7.07
N ASN A 369 27.30 -9.54 -8.13
CA ASN A 369 27.76 -8.41 -8.94
C ASN A 369 26.74 -7.24 -9.00
N ILE A 370 25.89 -7.09 -7.98
CA ILE A 370 24.83 -6.07 -7.93
C ILE A 370 25.36 -4.63 -8.12
N GLY A 371 26.56 -4.35 -7.60
CA GLY A 371 27.22 -3.06 -7.73
C GLY A 371 27.64 -2.77 -9.18
N GLU A 372 28.04 -3.79 -9.92
CA GLU A 372 28.39 -3.69 -11.34
C GLU A 372 27.14 -3.51 -12.19
N PHE A 373 26.09 -4.32 -11.95
CA PHE A 373 24.79 -4.12 -12.59
C PHE A 373 24.28 -2.70 -12.36
N PHE A 374 24.30 -2.17 -11.13
CA PHE A 374 23.80 -0.84 -10.84
C PHE A 374 24.59 0.28 -11.55
N LYS A 375 25.91 0.14 -11.67
CA LYS A 375 26.75 1.07 -12.46
C LYS A 375 26.36 1.01 -13.94
N THR A 376 26.22 -0.17 -14.51
CA THR A 376 25.79 -0.39 -15.89
C THR A 376 24.40 0.19 -16.12
N TYR A 377 23.45 -0.09 -15.22
CA TYR A 377 22.11 0.51 -15.26
C TYR A 377 22.13 2.04 -15.30
N LEU A 378 22.89 2.69 -14.41
CA LEU A 378 23.03 4.16 -14.44
C LEU A 378 23.65 4.65 -15.74
N HIS A 379 24.66 3.96 -16.26
CA HIS A 379 25.34 4.32 -17.51
C HIS A 379 24.38 4.23 -18.70
N ILE A 380 23.62 3.15 -18.84
CA ILE A 380 22.66 2.99 -19.93
C ILE A 380 21.48 3.99 -19.81
N CYS A 381 21.02 4.29 -18.61
CA CYS A 381 19.99 5.32 -18.38
C CYS A 381 20.48 6.71 -18.82
N LEU A 382 21.72 7.07 -18.49
CA LEU A 382 22.31 8.36 -18.90
C LEU A 382 22.49 8.45 -20.42
N LYS A 383 22.78 7.34 -21.11
CA LYS A 383 22.85 7.29 -22.58
C LYS A 383 21.48 7.29 -23.26
N ASN A 384 20.45 6.82 -22.55
CA ASN A 384 19.10 6.67 -23.08
C ASN A 384 18.04 7.35 -22.19
N PRO A 385 18.16 8.65 -21.85
CA PRO A 385 17.34 9.27 -20.80
C PRO A 385 15.85 9.25 -21.10
N VAL A 386 15.45 9.40 -22.35
CA VAL A 386 14.04 9.35 -22.76
C VAL A 386 13.48 7.93 -22.63
N LYS A 387 14.25 6.90 -23.03
CA LYS A 387 13.84 5.51 -22.88
C LYS A 387 13.76 5.10 -21.40
N ALA A 388 14.75 5.49 -20.60
CA ALA A 388 14.72 5.26 -19.17
C ALA A 388 13.48 5.89 -18.50
N LEU A 389 13.10 7.11 -18.89
CA LEU A 389 11.89 7.75 -18.40
C LEU A 389 10.62 7.02 -18.86
N LYS A 390 10.54 6.62 -20.14
CA LYS A 390 9.40 5.86 -20.66
C LYS A 390 9.25 4.51 -19.94
N GLY A 391 10.33 3.75 -19.75
CA GLY A 391 10.33 2.51 -18.98
C GLY A 391 9.85 2.71 -17.54
N TYR A 392 10.34 3.76 -16.86
CA TYR A 392 9.88 4.12 -15.51
C TYR A 392 8.37 4.42 -15.47
N LEU A 393 7.87 5.20 -16.41
CA LEU A 393 6.46 5.56 -16.46
C LEU A 393 5.57 4.34 -16.73
N LEU A 394 5.99 3.43 -17.61
CA LEU A 394 5.26 2.17 -17.84
C LEU A 394 5.30 1.27 -16.62
N GLY A 395 6.47 1.03 -16.04
CA GLY A 395 6.64 0.21 -14.83
C GLY A 395 5.93 0.74 -13.59
N THR A 396 5.39 1.95 -13.63
CA THR A 396 4.62 2.56 -12.52
C THR A 396 3.23 3.03 -12.92
N ILE A 397 2.75 2.66 -14.11
CA ILE A 397 1.54 3.20 -14.74
C ILE A 397 0.30 3.18 -13.85
N GLY A 398 0.01 2.07 -13.17
CA GLY A 398 -1.16 1.92 -12.32
C GLY A 398 -1.18 2.83 -11.09
N PHE A 399 -0.07 3.51 -10.76
CA PHE A 399 0.02 4.40 -9.59
C PHE A 399 -0.05 5.88 -9.94
N TRP A 400 -0.16 6.22 -11.22
CA TRP A 400 -0.29 7.61 -11.65
C TRP A 400 -1.32 7.82 -12.77
N ASP A 401 -1.60 6.81 -13.61
CA ASP A 401 -2.58 6.89 -14.69
C ASP A 401 -3.98 6.55 -14.18
N VAL A 402 -4.85 7.56 -14.11
CA VAL A 402 -6.23 7.41 -13.63
C VAL A 402 -7.15 6.74 -14.65
N PHE A 403 -6.72 6.61 -15.90
CA PHE A 403 -7.46 5.96 -16.98
C PHE A 403 -7.03 4.52 -17.23
N GLU A 404 -6.06 4.03 -16.48
CA GLU A 404 -5.65 2.64 -16.54
C GLU A 404 -6.84 1.74 -16.12
N GLU A 405 -7.26 0.85 -17.04
CA GLU A 405 -8.47 0.02 -16.91
C GLU A 405 -8.17 -1.45 -16.61
N THR A 406 -6.93 -1.79 -16.29
CA THR A 406 -6.58 -3.20 -16.05
C THR A 406 -7.34 -3.78 -14.86
N GLY A 407 -7.71 -5.03 -14.99
CA GLY A 407 -8.42 -5.77 -13.97
C GLY A 407 -7.68 -5.94 -12.64
N ASN A 408 -6.43 -5.49 -12.57
CA ASN A 408 -5.58 -5.61 -11.38
C ASN A 408 -5.82 -4.54 -10.32
N ALA A 409 -6.66 -3.54 -10.60
CA ALA A 409 -7.16 -2.63 -9.59
C ALA A 409 -8.17 -3.32 -8.65
N TYR A 410 -8.70 -4.47 -9.01
CA TYR A 410 -9.66 -5.17 -8.18
C TYR A 410 -9.04 -6.31 -7.37
N ILE A 411 -9.75 -6.69 -6.33
CA ILE A 411 -9.38 -7.77 -5.44
C ILE A 411 -10.18 -8.99 -5.82
N CYS A 412 -9.50 -10.05 -6.24
CA CYS A 412 -10.13 -11.34 -6.35
C CYS A 412 -10.14 -12.01 -4.97
N PRO A 413 -11.31 -12.23 -4.36
CA PRO A 413 -11.38 -12.93 -3.07
C PRO A 413 -11.19 -14.43 -3.22
N GLU A 414 -11.01 -14.94 -4.44
CA GLU A 414 -10.79 -16.34 -4.73
C GLU A 414 -9.33 -16.74 -4.48
N SER A 415 -9.15 -17.93 -3.92
CA SER A 415 -7.82 -18.53 -3.79
C SER A 415 -7.26 -18.88 -5.15
N ILE A 416 -5.95 -18.71 -5.35
CA ILE A 416 -5.28 -19.16 -6.56
C ILE A 416 -5.30 -20.69 -6.60
N ALA A 417 -5.72 -21.27 -7.72
CA ALA A 417 -6.00 -22.69 -7.85
C ALA A 417 -4.84 -23.61 -7.43
N TRP A 418 -3.59 -23.25 -7.73
CA TRP A 418 -2.42 -24.05 -7.39
C TRP A 418 -2.10 -24.12 -5.89
N THR A 419 -2.72 -23.25 -5.05
CA THR A 419 -2.53 -23.31 -3.60
C THR A 419 -3.17 -24.54 -2.96
N GLY A 420 -4.06 -25.22 -3.66
CA GLY A 420 -4.80 -26.38 -3.13
C GLY A 420 -5.85 -26.02 -2.08
N VAL A 421 -6.05 -24.74 -1.79
CA VAL A 421 -7.07 -24.28 -0.83
C VAL A 421 -8.40 -24.09 -1.55
N TYR A 422 -9.32 -24.99 -1.31
CA TYR A 422 -10.65 -24.99 -1.92
C TYR A 422 -11.63 -24.13 -1.10
N GLN A 423 -12.27 -23.19 -1.77
CA GLN A 423 -13.27 -22.32 -1.15
C GLN A 423 -14.68 -22.88 -1.34
N GLY A 424 -15.38 -23.13 -0.23
CA GLY A 424 -16.79 -23.47 -0.24
C GLY A 424 -17.67 -22.24 -0.34
N ASP A 425 -18.73 -22.30 -1.15
CA ASP A 425 -19.81 -21.30 -1.14
C ASP A 425 -20.97 -21.78 -0.24
N TRP A 426 -20.73 -21.69 1.08
CA TRP A 426 -21.73 -22.09 2.07
C TRP A 426 -22.98 -21.21 2.02
N PHE A 427 -22.83 -19.95 1.65
CA PHE A 427 -23.98 -19.04 1.55
C PHE A 427 -24.94 -19.53 0.46
N SER A 428 -24.45 -19.81 -0.74
CA SER A 428 -25.25 -20.35 -1.83
C SER A 428 -25.83 -21.72 -1.49
N TYR A 429 -25.03 -22.59 -0.85
CA TYR A 429 -25.47 -23.92 -0.45
C TYR A 429 -26.70 -23.89 0.48
N TYR A 430 -26.72 -23.00 1.49
CA TYR A 430 -27.83 -22.95 2.45
C TYR A 430 -29.00 -22.07 2.00
N THR A 431 -28.77 -21.04 1.20
CA THR A 431 -29.81 -20.09 0.81
C THR A 431 -30.37 -20.34 -0.58
N GLY A 432 -29.70 -21.10 -1.43
CA GLY A 432 -30.01 -21.25 -2.84
C GLY A 432 -29.73 -19.99 -3.70
N PHE A 433 -29.09 -18.96 -3.12
CA PHE A 433 -28.81 -17.68 -3.78
C PHE A 433 -27.29 -17.49 -3.96
N SER A 434 -26.85 -17.24 -5.19
CA SER A 434 -25.44 -16.95 -5.48
C SER A 434 -25.06 -15.52 -5.10
N PHE A 435 -24.51 -15.37 -3.89
CA PHE A 435 -24.02 -14.07 -3.42
C PHE A 435 -22.75 -13.64 -4.17
N ARG A 436 -21.90 -14.60 -4.59
CA ARG A 436 -20.69 -14.33 -5.38
C ARG A 436 -21.02 -13.58 -6.67
N GLU A 437 -22.07 -13.99 -7.40
CA GLU A 437 -22.49 -13.31 -8.63
C GLU A 437 -22.99 -11.87 -8.39
N LEU A 438 -23.66 -11.64 -7.25
CA LEU A 438 -24.14 -10.32 -6.90
C LEU A 438 -22.99 -9.34 -6.61
N VAL A 439 -21.97 -9.80 -5.87
CA VAL A 439 -20.87 -8.95 -5.39
C VAL A 439 -19.64 -9.03 -6.26
N TYR A 440 -19.66 -9.86 -7.31
CA TYR A 440 -18.52 -9.98 -8.23
C TYR A 440 -18.10 -8.58 -8.71
N PRO A 441 -16.85 -8.20 -8.52
CA PRO A 441 -16.43 -6.84 -8.77
C PRO A 441 -16.50 -6.55 -10.27
N ARG A 442 -17.50 -5.75 -10.65
CA ARG A 442 -17.69 -5.26 -12.02
C ARG A 442 -17.02 -3.91 -12.25
N HIS A 443 -16.64 -3.24 -11.17
CA HIS A 443 -16.01 -1.92 -11.20
C HIS A 443 -14.74 -1.94 -10.37
N TYR A 444 -13.71 -1.33 -10.90
CA TYR A 444 -12.39 -1.29 -10.31
C TYR A 444 -12.17 0.05 -9.59
N ILE A 445 -11.47 0.02 -8.46
CA ILE A 445 -10.94 1.23 -7.83
C ILE A 445 -9.51 1.39 -8.34
N SER A 446 -9.27 2.43 -9.14
CA SER A 446 -7.93 2.72 -9.64
C SER A 446 -6.97 3.01 -8.48
N ALA A 447 -5.84 2.32 -8.46
CA ALA A 447 -4.76 2.59 -7.52
C ALA A 447 -4.26 4.05 -7.64
N ALA A 448 -4.16 4.57 -8.86
CA ALA A 448 -3.79 5.95 -9.14
C ALA A 448 -4.76 6.95 -8.50
N VAL A 449 -6.08 6.71 -8.57
CA VAL A 449 -7.06 7.60 -7.92
C VAL A 449 -6.80 7.70 -6.42
N CYS A 450 -6.51 6.59 -5.75
CA CYS A 450 -6.18 6.58 -4.32
C CYS A 450 -4.92 7.40 -4.01
N VAL A 451 -3.89 7.26 -4.85
CA VAL A 451 -2.64 8.04 -4.75
C VAL A 451 -2.90 9.54 -4.94
N TRP A 452 -3.65 9.92 -5.98
CA TRP A 452 -3.96 11.33 -6.23
C TRP A 452 -4.82 11.95 -5.14
N VAL A 453 -5.76 11.20 -4.56
CA VAL A 453 -6.55 11.65 -3.38
C VAL A 453 -5.64 11.89 -2.19
N MET A 454 -4.68 11.00 -1.93
CA MET A 454 -3.68 11.19 -0.86
C MET A 454 -2.83 12.43 -1.12
N LEU A 455 -2.24 12.57 -2.31
CA LEU A 455 -1.39 13.71 -2.68
C LEU A 455 -2.14 15.04 -2.59
N LEU A 456 -3.39 15.08 -3.06
CA LEU A 456 -4.25 16.25 -2.92
C LEU A 456 -4.50 16.57 -1.45
N SER A 457 -4.79 15.56 -0.63
CA SER A 457 -5.05 15.72 0.81
C SER A 457 -3.83 16.30 1.54
N VAL A 458 -2.63 15.80 1.24
CA VAL A 458 -1.36 16.32 1.79
C VAL A 458 -1.18 17.79 1.40
N LEU A 459 -1.39 18.14 0.13
CA LEU A 459 -1.20 19.51 -0.36
C LEU A 459 -2.24 20.49 0.20
N LEU A 460 -3.50 20.06 0.34
CA LEU A 460 -4.54 20.85 1.00
C LEU A 460 -4.18 21.11 2.47
N ALA A 461 -3.72 20.10 3.21
CA ALA A 461 -3.30 20.27 4.59
C ALA A 461 -2.06 21.17 4.73
N LEU A 462 -1.11 21.11 3.79
CA LEU A 462 0.03 22.05 3.73
C LEU A 462 -0.39 23.48 3.41
N GLY A 463 -1.50 23.65 2.70
CA GLY A 463 -2.12 24.95 2.41
C GLY A 463 -2.79 25.62 3.62
N PHE A 464 -3.01 24.89 4.72
CA PHE A 464 -3.60 25.43 5.93
C PHE A 464 -2.74 26.53 6.59
N ARG A 465 -3.36 27.30 7.48
CA ARG A 465 -2.64 28.29 8.30
C ARG A 465 -1.44 27.63 8.99
N LYS A 466 -0.39 28.39 9.21
CA LYS A 466 0.91 27.90 9.71
C LYS A 466 0.80 27.02 10.97
N GLY A 467 -0.14 27.33 11.87
CA GLY A 467 -0.39 26.56 13.10
C GLY A 467 -1.10 25.21 12.88
N GLU A 468 -1.74 24.97 11.71
CA GLU A 468 -2.49 23.76 11.41
C GLU A 468 -1.84 22.85 10.35
N ARG A 469 -0.71 23.25 9.80
CA ARG A 469 0.02 22.45 8.78
C ARG A 469 0.47 21.09 9.28
N TRP A 470 0.60 20.91 10.58
CA TRP A 470 0.90 19.61 11.19
C TRP A 470 -0.09 18.50 10.80
N ARG A 471 -1.28 18.86 10.37
CA ARG A 471 -2.34 17.94 9.94
C ARG A 471 -1.98 17.15 8.69
N CYS A 472 -0.93 17.53 7.94
CA CYS A 472 -0.39 16.71 6.86
C CYS A 472 0.44 15.52 7.38
N LEU A 473 0.98 15.60 8.61
CA LEU A 473 1.91 14.61 9.15
C LEU A 473 1.31 13.22 9.36
N PRO A 474 0.03 13.06 9.78
CA PRO A 474 -0.60 11.75 9.84
C PRO A 474 -0.72 11.03 8.49
N MET A 475 -0.55 11.73 7.38
CA MET A 475 -0.58 11.17 6.02
C MET A 475 0.80 10.65 5.59
N MET A 476 1.86 10.96 6.33
CA MET A 476 3.24 10.60 5.94
C MET A 476 3.50 9.09 5.89
N PRO A 477 2.93 8.23 6.76
CA PRO A 477 3.11 6.79 6.60
C PRO A 477 2.62 6.28 5.25
N ALA A 478 1.41 6.68 4.83
CA ALA A 478 0.85 6.29 3.54
C ALA A 478 1.62 6.90 2.36
N LEU A 479 2.08 8.15 2.48
CA LEU A 479 2.97 8.78 1.50
C LEU A 479 4.29 8.00 1.39
N GLY A 480 4.86 7.56 2.51
CA GLY A 480 6.05 6.72 2.55
C GLY A 480 5.84 5.38 1.84
N VAL A 481 4.69 4.73 2.04
CA VAL A 481 4.31 3.52 1.30
C VAL A 481 4.33 3.79 -0.20
N TRP A 482 3.66 4.84 -0.67
CA TRP A 482 3.66 5.19 -2.09
C TRP A 482 5.05 5.49 -2.64
N ILE A 483 5.89 6.25 -1.93
CA ILE A 483 7.27 6.54 -2.35
C ILE A 483 8.07 5.24 -2.53
N THR A 484 7.96 4.31 -1.59
CA THR A 484 8.68 3.02 -1.70
C THR A 484 8.18 2.18 -2.86
N ILE A 485 6.89 2.22 -3.17
CA ILE A 485 6.32 1.58 -4.35
C ILE A 485 6.92 2.18 -5.63
N MET A 486 6.98 3.49 -5.75
CA MET A 486 7.54 4.18 -6.92
C MET A 486 9.04 3.93 -7.14
N LEU A 487 9.74 3.31 -6.18
CA LEU A 487 11.16 2.98 -6.26
C LEU A 487 11.42 1.48 -6.51
N ALA A 488 10.47 0.60 -6.17
CA ALA A 488 10.68 -0.85 -6.22
C ALA A 488 9.37 -1.61 -6.44
N VAL A 489 8.78 -1.49 -7.64
CA VAL A 489 7.52 -2.17 -7.98
C VAL A 489 7.78 -3.33 -8.91
N PRO A 490 7.37 -4.57 -8.55
CA PRO A 490 7.41 -5.72 -9.46
C PRO A 490 6.22 -5.76 -10.44
N LEU A 491 5.05 -5.21 -10.04
CA LEU A 491 3.82 -5.16 -10.84
C LEU A 491 3.27 -3.74 -10.88
N ALA A 492 3.26 -3.14 -12.07
CA ALA A 492 2.98 -1.72 -12.28
C ALA A 492 1.54 -1.26 -11.92
N PHE A 493 0.61 -2.15 -11.68
CA PHE A 493 -0.81 -1.82 -11.53
C PHE A 493 -1.51 -2.56 -10.38
N SER A 494 -0.78 -3.21 -9.48
CA SER A 494 -1.40 -3.99 -8.41
C SER A 494 -1.96 -3.12 -7.29
N PHE A 495 -3.29 -3.11 -7.13
CA PHE A 495 -3.99 -2.36 -6.08
C PHE A 495 -3.54 -2.75 -4.66
N ARG A 496 -3.10 -4.01 -4.45
CA ARG A 496 -2.61 -4.48 -3.14
C ARG A 496 -1.52 -3.59 -2.56
N TYR A 497 -0.66 -3.02 -3.41
CA TYR A 497 0.43 -2.17 -2.96
C TYR A 497 -0.04 -0.82 -2.39
N VAL A 498 -1.15 -0.28 -2.90
CA VAL A 498 -1.73 0.98 -2.43
C VAL A 498 -2.93 0.78 -1.50
N PHE A 499 -3.25 -0.45 -1.12
CA PHE A 499 -4.37 -0.71 -0.20
C PHE A 499 -4.23 0.06 1.11
N ALA A 500 -3.02 0.15 1.67
CA ALA A 500 -2.74 0.95 2.86
C ALA A 500 -3.06 2.45 2.64
N VAL A 501 -2.77 2.98 1.44
CA VAL A 501 -3.09 4.37 1.05
C VAL A 501 -4.60 4.58 0.99
N PHE A 502 -5.31 3.66 0.34
CA PHE A 502 -6.77 3.66 0.26
C PHE A 502 -7.41 3.61 1.65
N LEU A 503 -6.96 2.69 2.48
CA LEU A 503 -7.52 2.47 3.81
C LEU A 503 -7.37 3.70 4.71
N CYS A 504 -6.33 4.52 4.52
CA CYS A 504 -6.09 5.74 5.28
C CYS A 504 -6.96 6.94 4.84
N ILE A 505 -7.76 6.86 3.77
CA ILE A 505 -8.62 7.97 3.30
C ILE A 505 -9.49 8.56 4.43
N PRO A 506 -10.15 7.77 5.31
CA PRO A 506 -10.91 8.32 6.43
C PRO A 506 -10.07 9.14 7.40
N VAL A 507 -8.80 8.78 7.61
CA VAL A 507 -7.86 9.57 8.42
C VAL A 507 -7.53 10.89 7.73
N TYR A 508 -7.35 10.89 6.40
CA TYR A 508 -7.11 12.13 5.64
C TYR A 508 -8.29 13.09 5.77
N LEU A 509 -9.51 12.59 5.68
CA LEU A 509 -10.71 13.42 5.86
C LEU A 509 -10.74 14.07 7.24
N VAL A 510 -10.42 13.36 8.30
CA VAL A 510 -10.30 13.92 9.66
C VAL A 510 -9.20 14.99 9.72
N CYS A 511 -8.08 14.78 9.06
CA CYS A 511 -6.99 15.76 8.99
C CYS A 511 -7.41 17.03 8.25
N LEU A 512 -8.27 16.93 7.24
CA LEU A 512 -8.72 18.07 6.43
C LEU A 512 -9.86 18.88 7.08
N VAL A 513 -10.53 18.36 8.11
CA VAL A 513 -11.58 19.09 8.83
C VAL A 513 -10.95 20.16 9.73
N GLN A 514 -11.19 21.42 9.40
CA GLN A 514 -10.69 22.56 10.16
C GLN A 514 -11.64 22.93 11.31
N ASN A 515 -11.06 23.34 12.44
CA ASN A 515 -11.81 23.99 13.49
C ASN A 515 -12.33 25.36 12.98
N ASN A 516 -13.58 25.70 13.32
CA ASN A 516 -14.10 27.06 13.14
C ASN A 516 -13.36 27.98 14.10
N GLY A 517 -12.11 28.28 13.83
CA GLY A 517 -11.35 29.31 14.51
C GLY A 517 -11.77 30.63 13.91
N VAL A 518 -12.37 31.47 14.76
CA VAL A 518 -12.52 32.91 14.65
C VAL A 518 -11.59 33.44 13.55
N MET A 519 -12.19 34.06 12.52
CA MET A 519 -11.49 35.05 11.74
C MET A 519 -11.11 36.18 12.72
N GLU A 520 -9.98 36.04 13.39
CA GLU A 520 -9.34 37.20 13.96
C GLU A 520 -8.78 38.01 12.79
N SER A 521 -9.41 39.15 12.62
CA SER A 521 -9.13 40.24 11.70
C SER A 521 -7.64 40.62 11.61
#